data_ae6924f34a3b702b57a24bd3734d9336
#
_entry.id   ae6924f34a3b702b57a24bd3734d9336
#
_cell.length_a   1.000
_cell.length_b   1.000
_cell.length_c   1.000
_cell.angle_alpha   90.00
_cell.angle_beta   90.00
_cell.angle_gamma   90.00
#
_symmetry.space_group_name_H-M   'P 1'
#
loop_
_entity.id
_entity.type
_entity.pdbx_description
1 polymer ?
#
loop_
_entity_poly.entity_id
_entity_poly.type
_entity_poly.pdbx_seq_one_letter_code
_entity_poly.pdbx_strand_id
1 'polypeptide(L)'
;MLLTVFTPSHRPRYLDECYRSLRAQTRTEWEWIVLLNGAAPNWCPPQQDDRVKVLRAPAALRGVGAAKRAACRHASGDVLVELDHDDLLASHCLERVAAEFETRPDVVLVYSDFTQVAEDGSPNSDRFNEAMGWVYEQRDVDGVRQLSCQALEPTPHNVSYIWYAPNHVRAFRRDAYEQVGGYDEALEVLDDQELMIRLFRVGDFHRIPECLYLQRVHGANTQLDPATNAHIQQQTVAFYQQHVEQLADAWAARRGLRSVTLQTDGMPGAPAADGELLLLDPTRPVLPYEDGSVGVLKARELLQRVVDRTTLFNECHRVLAPGGLLLTLTPSTDGRGAFQDPSHVAFYNENSFWYVTQANLGPSVPGLCARFQVSHVRTFHPTPWHEQVQIPYVEANLLAVKDGPRQGGPLLW
;
A
#
# COMPACT_ATOMS: atom_id res chain seq x y z
N MET A 1 -0.09 -26.58 10.11
CA MET A 1 0.21 -25.13 10.32
C MET A 1 -0.74 -24.60 11.38
N LEU A 2 -0.24 -24.07 12.51
CA LEU A 2 -1.03 -23.41 13.55
C LEU A 2 -1.16 -21.91 13.21
N LEU A 3 -2.36 -21.36 13.34
CA LEU A 3 -2.60 -19.92 13.19
C LEU A 3 -2.81 -19.28 14.56
N THR A 4 -2.11 -18.16 14.83
CA THR A 4 -2.39 -17.33 15.99
C THR A 4 -3.22 -16.13 15.55
N VAL A 5 -4.46 -16.08 15.98
CA VAL A 5 -5.27 -14.86 15.90
C VAL A 5 -4.89 -13.96 17.07
N PHE A 6 -4.70 -12.65 16.84
CA PHE A 6 -4.37 -11.71 17.91
C PHE A 6 -5.27 -10.49 17.86
N THR A 7 -5.70 -10.05 19.05
CA THR A 7 -6.66 -8.98 19.24
C THR A 7 -6.28 -8.13 20.44
N PRO A 8 -5.61 -6.97 20.24
CA PRO A 8 -5.54 -5.97 21.32
C PRO A 8 -6.90 -5.32 21.51
N SER A 9 -7.32 -5.14 22.76
CA SER A 9 -8.64 -4.59 23.06
C SER A 9 -8.60 -3.61 24.23
N HIS A 10 -8.97 -2.37 23.96
CA HIS A 10 -9.26 -1.37 25.00
C HIS A 10 -10.76 -1.28 25.35
N ARG A 11 -11.61 -1.93 24.55
CA ARG A 11 -13.08 -1.98 24.72
C ARG A 11 -13.59 -3.37 24.39
N PRO A 12 -13.75 -4.28 25.36
CA PRO A 12 -14.09 -5.68 25.10
C PRO A 12 -15.58 -5.93 24.76
N ARG A 13 -16.34 -4.90 24.37
CA ARG A 13 -17.78 -4.94 24.11
C ARG A 13 -18.17 -6.02 23.10
N TYR A 14 -17.39 -6.20 22.04
CA TYR A 14 -17.70 -7.11 20.95
C TYR A 14 -16.87 -8.41 20.97
N LEU A 15 -16.02 -8.61 21.97
CA LEU A 15 -15.17 -9.82 22.04
C LEU A 15 -15.97 -11.14 22.11
N ASP A 16 -17.20 -11.13 22.64
CA ASP A 16 -18.06 -12.31 22.57
C ASP A 16 -18.50 -12.66 21.15
N GLU A 17 -18.62 -11.65 20.29
CA GLU A 17 -18.93 -11.85 18.87
C GLU A 17 -17.70 -12.31 18.09
N CYS A 18 -16.54 -11.69 18.35
CA CYS A 18 -15.26 -12.17 17.82
C CYS A 18 -15.03 -13.65 18.19
N TYR A 19 -15.26 -14.02 19.46
CA TYR A 19 -15.15 -15.41 19.92
C TYR A 19 -16.10 -16.35 19.19
N ARG A 20 -17.35 -15.95 18.98
CA ARG A 20 -18.33 -16.76 18.23
C ARG A 20 -17.87 -16.97 16.77
N SER A 21 -17.32 -15.95 16.11
CA SER A 21 -16.79 -16.07 14.75
C SER A 21 -15.59 -17.01 14.67
N LEU A 22 -14.72 -17.00 15.69
CA LEU A 22 -13.59 -17.95 15.79
C LEU A 22 -14.06 -19.39 16.09
N ARG A 23 -15.06 -19.54 16.93
CA ARG A 23 -15.66 -20.86 17.22
C ARG A 23 -16.34 -21.48 16.00
N ALA A 24 -16.84 -20.65 15.09
CA ALA A 24 -17.48 -21.07 13.85
C ALA A 24 -16.49 -21.45 12.74
N GLN A 25 -15.18 -21.26 12.95
CA GLN A 25 -14.19 -21.57 11.92
C GLN A 25 -14.19 -23.06 11.57
N THR A 26 -14.15 -23.37 10.27
CA THR A 26 -14.03 -24.73 9.75
C THR A 26 -12.69 -25.36 10.10
N ARG A 27 -11.62 -24.57 10.15
CA ARG A 27 -10.32 -24.99 10.65
C ARG A 27 -10.28 -24.94 12.17
N THR A 28 -9.77 -25.98 12.80
CA THR A 28 -9.70 -26.10 14.28
C THR A 28 -8.33 -25.79 14.87
N GLU A 29 -7.26 -25.81 14.06
CA GLU A 29 -5.88 -25.54 14.49
C GLU A 29 -5.59 -24.04 14.53
N TRP A 30 -6.13 -23.36 15.54
CA TRP A 30 -5.87 -21.97 15.86
C TRP A 30 -5.77 -21.73 17.35
N GLU A 31 -5.08 -20.67 17.73
CA GLU A 31 -5.10 -20.07 19.07
C GLU A 31 -5.50 -18.59 18.95
N TRP A 32 -6.06 -18.04 20.01
CA TRP A 32 -6.44 -16.63 20.07
C TRP A 32 -5.80 -15.92 21.25
N ILE A 33 -5.01 -14.89 20.99
CA ILE A 33 -4.35 -14.03 21.96
C ILE A 33 -5.18 -12.75 22.09
N VAL A 34 -5.89 -12.58 23.18
CA VAL A 34 -6.60 -11.34 23.53
C VAL A 34 -5.74 -10.55 24.51
N LEU A 35 -5.28 -9.36 24.10
CA LEU A 35 -4.52 -8.46 24.96
C LEU A 35 -5.39 -7.29 25.43
N LEU A 36 -5.90 -7.35 26.66
CA LEU A 36 -6.66 -6.25 27.26
C LEU A 36 -5.71 -5.11 27.62
N ASN A 37 -5.85 -3.95 26.97
CA ASN A 37 -4.97 -2.80 27.15
C ASN A 37 -5.70 -1.55 27.66
N GLY A 38 -4.97 -0.59 28.19
CA GLY A 38 -5.53 0.63 28.78
C GLY A 38 -6.45 0.34 29.97
N ALA A 39 -7.57 1.04 30.05
CA ALA A 39 -8.59 0.90 31.08
C ALA A 39 -9.67 -0.15 30.75
N ALA A 40 -9.39 -1.06 29.80
CA ALA A 40 -10.34 -2.10 29.43
C ALA A 40 -10.79 -2.90 30.65
N PRO A 41 -12.12 -3.13 30.84
CA PRO A 41 -12.60 -4.04 31.87
C PRO A 41 -12.11 -5.47 31.63
N ASN A 42 -12.17 -6.32 32.65
CA ASN A 42 -11.84 -7.72 32.49
C ASN A 42 -12.86 -8.40 31.57
N TRP A 43 -12.34 -9.27 30.72
CA TRP A 43 -13.12 -10.13 29.86
C TRP A 43 -12.54 -11.56 29.90
N CYS A 44 -13.39 -12.54 29.77
CA CYS A 44 -13.03 -13.93 29.58
C CYS A 44 -14.01 -14.53 28.55
N PRO A 45 -13.62 -15.56 27.81
CA PRO A 45 -14.51 -16.18 26.84
C PRO A 45 -15.76 -16.76 27.56
N PRO A 46 -16.93 -16.70 26.90
CA PRO A 46 -18.20 -17.21 27.48
C PRO A 46 -18.16 -18.70 27.86
N GLN A 47 -17.25 -19.44 27.27
CA GLN A 47 -17.01 -20.86 27.57
C GLN A 47 -15.51 -21.09 27.74
N GLN A 48 -15.14 -22.06 28.56
CA GLN A 48 -13.75 -22.47 28.68
C GLN A 48 -13.26 -22.99 27.33
N ASP A 49 -12.17 -22.42 26.84
CA ASP A 49 -11.54 -22.81 25.59
C ASP A 49 -10.02 -22.64 25.73
N ASP A 50 -9.29 -23.73 25.75
CA ASP A 50 -7.84 -23.75 25.99
C ASP A 50 -7.05 -23.10 24.83
N ARG A 51 -7.71 -22.84 23.70
CA ARG A 51 -7.14 -22.08 22.57
C ARG A 51 -7.11 -20.58 22.81
N VAL A 52 -7.85 -20.06 23.82
CA VAL A 52 -7.98 -18.62 24.09
C VAL A 52 -7.10 -18.23 25.26
N LYS A 53 -6.16 -17.35 25.00
CA LYS A 53 -5.27 -16.75 26.02
C LYS A 53 -5.64 -15.27 26.21
N VAL A 54 -6.17 -14.95 27.39
CA VAL A 54 -6.51 -13.56 27.76
C VAL A 54 -5.40 -12.99 28.61
N LEU A 55 -4.78 -11.93 28.14
CA LEU A 55 -3.63 -11.28 28.77
C LEU A 55 -3.98 -9.83 29.13
N ARG A 56 -3.31 -9.31 30.15
CA ARG A 56 -3.40 -7.88 30.52
C ARG A 56 -2.10 -7.18 30.17
N ALA A 57 -2.22 -6.12 29.35
CA ALA A 57 -1.08 -5.27 29.02
C ALA A 57 -0.55 -4.53 30.26
N PRO A 58 0.76 -4.29 30.34
CA PRO A 58 1.33 -3.39 31.34
C PRO A 58 0.66 -2.00 31.30
N ALA A 59 0.45 -1.39 32.48
CA ALA A 59 -0.21 -0.09 32.58
C ALA A 59 0.53 1.05 31.83
N ALA A 60 1.82 0.88 31.59
CA ALA A 60 2.65 1.82 30.83
C ALA A 60 2.52 1.67 29.30
N LEU A 61 1.94 0.58 28.79
CA LEU A 61 1.82 0.34 27.36
C LEU A 61 0.91 1.40 26.71
N ARG A 62 1.41 2.04 25.67
CA ARG A 62 0.69 3.06 24.89
C ARG A 62 0.81 2.75 23.41
N GLY A 63 -0.18 3.20 22.63
CA GLY A 63 -0.23 3.05 21.19
C GLY A 63 -0.73 1.69 20.71
N VAL A 64 -1.30 1.69 19.53
CA VAL A 64 -1.87 0.50 18.87
C VAL A 64 -0.76 -0.45 18.44
N GLY A 65 0.31 0.06 17.83
CA GLY A 65 1.46 -0.76 17.40
C GLY A 65 2.11 -1.50 18.57
N ALA A 66 2.31 -0.84 19.72
CA ALA A 66 2.84 -1.46 20.94
C ALA A 66 1.91 -2.56 21.47
N ALA A 67 0.59 -2.35 21.43
CA ALA A 67 -0.38 -3.35 21.87
C ALA A 67 -0.41 -4.58 20.94
N LYS A 68 -0.42 -4.37 19.61
CA LYS A 68 -0.32 -5.45 18.62
C LYS A 68 0.98 -6.26 18.79
N ARG A 69 2.11 -5.55 18.92
CA ARG A 69 3.41 -6.21 19.15
C ARG A 69 3.43 -7.02 20.44
N ALA A 70 2.87 -6.50 21.52
CA ALA A 70 2.79 -7.20 22.79
C ALA A 70 1.93 -8.47 22.68
N ALA A 71 0.81 -8.42 21.94
CA ALA A 71 -0.01 -9.60 21.68
C ALA A 71 0.76 -10.66 20.85
N CYS A 72 1.44 -10.24 19.77
CA CYS A 72 2.22 -11.12 18.90
C CYS A 72 3.37 -11.84 19.61
N ARG A 73 3.94 -11.25 20.67
CA ARG A 73 5.00 -11.91 21.49
C ARG A 73 4.53 -13.17 22.19
N HIS A 74 3.24 -13.38 22.35
CA HIS A 74 2.64 -14.56 22.98
C HIS A 74 2.13 -15.58 21.95
N ALA A 75 2.31 -15.30 20.66
CA ALA A 75 1.92 -16.19 19.58
C ALA A 75 2.83 -17.43 19.52
N SER A 76 2.22 -18.60 19.31
CA SER A 76 2.93 -19.85 19.06
C SER A 76 2.73 -20.40 17.64
N GLY A 77 1.79 -19.84 16.88
CA GLY A 77 1.50 -20.26 15.53
C GLY A 77 2.54 -19.82 14.49
N ASP A 78 2.49 -20.46 13.34
CA ASP A 78 3.35 -20.18 12.18
C ASP A 78 2.90 -18.91 11.42
N VAL A 79 1.63 -18.58 11.55
CA VAL A 79 0.97 -17.44 10.91
C VAL A 79 0.26 -16.59 11.97
N LEU A 80 0.44 -15.28 11.88
CA LEU A 80 -0.24 -14.29 12.71
C LEU A 80 -1.42 -13.72 11.91
N VAL A 81 -2.61 -13.74 12.49
CA VAL A 81 -3.85 -13.26 11.88
C VAL A 81 -4.40 -12.10 12.71
N GLU A 82 -4.49 -10.93 12.10
CA GLU A 82 -5.03 -9.74 12.75
C GLU A 82 -6.56 -9.79 12.77
N LEU A 83 -7.15 -9.66 13.95
CA LEU A 83 -8.57 -9.52 14.17
C LEU A 83 -8.81 -8.35 15.12
N ASP A 84 -9.44 -7.30 14.65
CA ASP A 84 -9.80 -6.17 15.50
C ASP A 84 -10.90 -6.57 16.50
N HIS A 85 -10.93 -5.89 17.64
CA HIS A 85 -11.78 -6.30 18.79
C HIS A 85 -13.30 -6.08 18.58
N ASP A 86 -13.68 -5.49 17.47
CA ASP A 86 -15.05 -5.15 17.07
C ASP A 86 -15.48 -5.83 15.77
N ASP A 87 -14.57 -6.58 15.11
CA ASP A 87 -14.77 -7.22 13.80
C ASP A 87 -15.02 -8.73 13.88
N LEU A 88 -15.33 -9.34 12.73
CA LEU A 88 -15.67 -10.75 12.62
C LEU A 88 -14.94 -11.41 11.44
N LEU A 89 -14.68 -12.72 11.56
CA LEU A 89 -14.21 -13.56 10.45
C LEU A 89 -15.35 -14.39 9.87
N ALA A 90 -15.39 -14.54 8.54
CA ALA A 90 -16.23 -15.54 7.89
C ALA A 90 -15.82 -16.96 8.32
N SER A 91 -16.77 -17.89 8.38
CA SER A 91 -16.57 -19.23 8.99
C SER A 91 -15.44 -20.06 8.38
N HIS A 92 -15.06 -19.83 7.15
CA HIS A 92 -13.99 -20.52 6.44
C HIS A 92 -12.69 -19.69 6.29
N CYS A 93 -12.60 -18.54 6.96
CA CYS A 93 -11.50 -17.62 6.81
C CYS A 93 -10.14 -18.25 7.14
N LEU A 94 -10.00 -18.89 8.30
CA LEU A 94 -8.73 -19.46 8.74
C LEU A 94 -8.31 -20.66 7.88
N GLU A 95 -9.24 -21.41 7.34
CA GLU A 95 -8.98 -22.49 6.38
C GLU A 95 -8.40 -21.94 5.07
N ARG A 96 -9.01 -20.88 4.50
CA ARG A 96 -8.53 -20.24 3.28
C ARG A 96 -7.15 -19.61 3.45
N VAL A 97 -6.95 -18.89 4.55
CA VAL A 97 -5.63 -18.30 4.89
C VAL A 97 -4.55 -19.37 4.99
N ALA A 98 -4.81 -20.47 5.69
CA ALA A 98 -3.84 -21.56 5.83
C ALA A 98 -3.50 -22.21 4.49
N ALA A 99 -4.52 -22.49 3.64
CA ALA A 99 -4.33 -23.10 2.33
C ALA A 99 -3.42 -22.27 1.42
N GLU A 100 -3.55 -20.95 1.44
CA GLU A 100 -2.67 -20.07 0.66
C GLU A 100 -1.22 -20.12 1.15
N PHE A 101 -0.97 -20.09 2.45
CA PHE A 101 0.38 -20.20 2.98
C PHE A 101 0.99 -21.60 2.79
N GLU A 102 0.19 -22.67 2.81
CA GLU A 102 0.65 -24.04 2.57
C GLU A 102 1.09 -24.27 1.12
N THR A 103 0.46 -23.56 0.16
CA THR A 103 0.74 -23.70 -1.26
C THR A 103 1.71 -22.67 -1.83
N ARG A 104 1.98 -21.57 -1.12
CA ARG A 104 2.78 -20.42 -1.59
C ARG A 104 3.86 -20.06 -0.56
N PRO A 105 5.02 -20.72 -0.59
CA PRO A 105 6.08 -20.50 0.41
C PRO A 105 6.72 -19.10 0.33
N ASP A 106 6.68 -18.44 -0.81
CA ASP A 106 7.21 -17.10 -1.11
C ASP A 106 6.29 -15.95 -0.65
N VAL A 107 5.02 -16.26 -0.34
CA VAL A 107 4.06 -15.28 0.14
C VAL A 107 4.26 -15.03 1.64
N VAL A 108 4.49 -13.79 2.02
CA VAL A 108 4.69 -13.37 3.42
C VAL A 108 3.43 -12.79 4.07
N LEU A 109 2.49 -12.27 3.26
CA LEU A 109 1.22 -11.73 3.72
C LEU A 109 0.08 -12.17 2.79
N VAL A 110 -1.00 -12.66 3.40
CA VAL A 110 -2.27 -12.97 2.72
C VAL A 110 -3.34 -12.03 3.23
N TYR A 111 -4.20 -11.55 2.33
CA TYR A 111 -5.35 -10.71 2.66
C TYR A 111 -6.54 -11.05 1.79
N SER A 112 -7.71 -10.53 2.13
CA SER A 112 -8.96 -10.88 1.43
C SER A 112 -9.77 -9.66 1.02
N ASP A 113 -10.86 -9.91 0.29
CA ASP A 113 -11.96 -8.98 0.21
C ASP A 113 -12.66 -8.87 1.56
N PHE A 114 -13.36 -7.79 1.79
CA PHE A 114 -14.04 -7.54 3.06
C PHE A 114 -15.42 -6.91 2.83
N THR A 115 -16.24 -6.94 3.86
CA THR A 115 -17.51 -6.21 3.90
C THR A 115 -17.59 -5.35 5.14
N GLN A 116 -18.46 -4.36 5.11
CA GLN A 116 -18.80 -3.58 6.28
C GLN A 116 -20.14 -4.04 6.86
N VAL A 117 -20.20 -4.11 8.18
CA VAL A 117 -21.44 -4.37 8.93
C VAL A 117 -21.73 -3.19 9.87
N ALA A 118 -23.00 -2.93 10.10
CA ALA A 118 -23.43 -1.92 11.05
C ALA A 118 -23.10 -2.33 12.50
N GLU A 119 -23.31 -1.43 13.46
CA GLU A 119 -23.03 -1.68 14.88
C GLU A 119 -23.75 -2.91 15.43
N ASP A 120 -24.96 -3.20 14.95
CA ASP A 120 -25.75 -4.36 15.33
C ASP A 120 -25.43 -5.66 14.56
N GLY A 121 -24.44 -5.60 13.66
CA GLY A 121 -24.01 -6.73 12.81
C GLY A 121 -24.83 -6.90 11.53
N SER A 122 -25.82 -6.07 11.24
CA SER A 122 -26.56 -6.09 9.97
C SER A 122 -25.67 -5.62 8.81
N PRO A 123 -25.97 -6.05 7.57
CA PRO A 123 -25.22 -5.61 6.38
C PRO A 123 -25.24 -4.09 6.23
N ASN A 124 -24.06 -3.51 5.97
CA ASN A 124 -23.92 -2.10 5.63
C ASN A 124 -23.83 -1.94 4.09
N SER A 125 -24.50 -0.94 3.55
CA SER A 125 -24.49 -0.61 2.11
C SER A 125 -23.57 0.57 1.78
N ASP A 126 -22.86 1.13 2.75
CA ASP A 126 -21.92 2.23 2.53
C ASP A 126 -20.78 1.81 1.60
N ARG A 127 -20.35 2.74 0.78
CA ARG A 127 -19.30 2.53 -0.22
C ARG A 127 -18.23 3.61 -0.13
N PHE A 128 -17.00 3.21 -0.31
CA PHE A 128 -15.94 4.17 -0.65
C PHE A 128 -16.17 4.73 -2.06
N ASN A 129 -15.49 5.81 -2.38
CA ASN A 129 -15.62 6.45 -3.68
C ASN A 129 -15.13 5.54 -4.83
N GLU A 130 -16.05 5.01 -5.64
CA GLU A 130 -15.74 4.10 -6.74
C GLU A 130 -14.84 4.76 -7.81
N ALA A 131 -14.93 6.10 -7.99
CA ALA A 131 -14.02 6.83 -8.88
C ALA A 131 -12.56 6.77 -8.45
N MET A 132 -12.30 6.47 -7.18
CA MET A 132 -10.96 6.26 -6.62
C MET A 132 -10.46 4.82 -6.74
N GLY A 133 -11.15 3.99 -7.49
CA GLY A 133 -10.66 2.65 -7.78
C GLY A 133 -11.37 1.50 -7.06
N TRP A 134 -12.29 1.77 -6.14
CA TRP A 134 -13.00 0.75 -5.38
C TRP A 134 -14.07 0.03 -6.22
N VAL A 135 -14.18 -1.29 -6.04
CA VAL A 135 -15.19 -2.13 -6.71
C VAL A 135 -15.95 -2.91 -5.67
N TYR A 136 -17.25 -3.03 -5.88
CA TYR A 136 -18.16 -3.73 -4.97
C TYR A 136 -18.94 -4.83 -5.70
N GLU A 137 -19.18 -5.91 -4.97
CA GLU A 137 -19.94 -7.06 -5.46
C GLU A 137 -20.85 -7.61 -4.36
N GLN A 138 -22.04 -8.09 -4.74
CA GLN A 138 -22.91 -8.79 -3.80
C GLN A 138 -22.44 -10.23 -3.63
N ARG A 139 -22.11 -10.62 -2.41
CA ARG A 139 -21.66 -11.98 -2.06
C ARG A 139 -22.47 -12.55 -0.90
N ASP A 140 -22.59 -13.85 -0.87
CA ASP A 140 -23.08 -14.57 0.31
C ASP A 140 -21.90 -14.81 1.25
N VAL A 141 -22.02 -14.39 2.51
CA VAL A 141 -21.06 -14.65 3.58
C VAL A 141 -21.82 -15.31 4.73
N ASP A 142 -21.56 -16.58 4.95
CA ASP A 142 -22.21 -17.41 5.99
C ASP A 142 -23.75 -17.35 5.95
N GLY A 143 -24.33 -17.38 4.75
CA GLY A 143 -25.78 -17.34 4.52
C GLY A 143 -26.41 -15.95 4.58
N VAL A 144 -25.60 -14.90 4.72
CA VAL A 144 -26.07 -13.50 4.71
C VAL A 144 -25.52 -12.79 3.47
N ARG A 145 -26.43 -12.13 2.73
CA ARG A 145 -26.05 -11.35 1.55
C ARG A 145 -25.38 -10.05 1.97
N GLN A 146 -24.12 -9.89 1.59
CA GLN A 146 -23.24 -8.78 1.96
C GLN A 146 -22.78 -8.00 0.72
N LEU A 147 -22.52 -6.70 0.88
CA LEU A 147 -21.84 -5.88 -0.12
C LEU A 147 -20.33 -5.99 0.11
N SER A 148 -19.67 -6.85 -0.64
CA SER A 148 -18.23 -7.09 -0.56
C SER A 148 -17.45 -6.03 -1.31
N CYS A 149 -16.47 -5.40 -0.65
CA CYS A 149 -15.47 -4.54 -1.25
C CYS A 149 -14.31 -5.41 -1.76
N GLN A 150 -14.01 -5.32 -3.04
CA GLN A 150 -12.86 -6.02 -3.62
C GLN A 150 -11.56 -5.29 -3.25
N ALA A 151 -10.67 -5.94 -2.53
CA ALA A 151 -9.35 -5.42 -2.22
C ALA A 151 -8.52 -5.25 -3.49
N LEU A 152 -7.67 -4.24 -3.50
CA LEU A 152 -6.77 -3.98 -4.63
C LEU A 152 -5.58 -4.93 -4.63
N GLU A 153 -5.01 -5.20 -5.81
CA GLU A 153 -3.82 -6.03 -5.92
C GLU A 153 -2.59 -5.36 -5.30
N PRO A 154 -1.62 -6.15 -4.76
CA PRO A 154 -0.50 -5.60 -4.00
C PRO A 154 0.60 -5.09 -4.94
N THR A 155 0.50 -3.83 -5.33
CA THR A 155 1.52 -3.13 -6.12
C THR A 155 2.28 -2.12 -5.25
N PRO A 156 3.45 -1.63 -5.67
CA PRO A 156 4.18 -0.61 -4.92
C PRO A 156 3.34 0.62 -4.60
N HIS A 157 2.50 1.05 -5.54
CA HIS A 157 1.60 2.17 -5.34
C HIS A 157 0.52 1.84 -4.30
N ASN A 158 -0.20 0.73 -4.47
CA ASN A 158 -1.31 0.37 -3.59
C ASN A 158 -0.84 0.14 -2.14
N VAL A 159 0.30 -0.52 -1.93
CA VAL A 159 0.85 -0.75 -0.59
C VAL A 159 1.39 0.53 0.05
N SER A 160 1.82 1.50 -0.75
CA SER A 160 2.35 2.78 -0.25
C SER A 160 1.29 3.70 0.37
N TYR A 161 0.02 3.52 0.05
CA TYR A 161 -1.08 4.33 0.58
C TYR A 161 -2.02 3.47 1.41
N ILE A 162 -2.26 3.83 2.67
CA ILE A 162 -3.18 3.09 3.55
C ILE A 162 -4.57 2.91 2.94
N TRP A 163 -5.02 3.88 2.12
CA TRP A 163 -6.32 3.83 1.47
C TRP A 163 -6.46 2.67 0.48
N TYR A 164 -5.36 2.22 -0.15
CA TYR A 164 -5.35 1.18 -1.18
C TYR A 164 -4.62 -0.09 -0.74
N ALA A 165 -3.93 -0.02 0.39
CA ALA A 165 -3.23 -1.16 0.98
C ALA A 165 -4.21 -2.25 1.44
N PRO A 166 -3.77 -3.49 1.63
CA PRO A 166 -4.58 -4.55 2.20
C PRO A 166 -5.32 -4.09 3.46
N ASN A 167 -6.67 -4.12 3.43
CA ASN A 167 -7.46 -3.73 4.58
C ASN A 167 -7.49 -4.90 5.60
N HIS A 168 -8.36 -5.89 5.40
CA HIS A 168 -8.48 -7.11 6.22
C HIS A 168 -8.99 -8.28 5.35
N VAL A 169 -8.88 -9.57 5.73
CA VAL A 169 -8.08 -10.08 6.84
C VAL A 169 -6.61 -9.86 6.49
N ARG A 170 -5.80 -9.42 7.46
CA ARG A 170 -4.34 -9.41 7.29
C ARG A 170 -3.77 -10.58 8.06
N ALA A 171 -3.18 -11.51 7.34
CA ALA A 171 -2.47 -12.65 7.92
C ALA A 171 -1.04 -12.68 7.38
N PHE A 172 -0.06 -12.87 8.22
CA PHE A 172 1.34 -12.84 7.81
C PHE A 172 2.17 -13.92 8.49
N ARG A 173 3.21 -14.39 7.80
CA ARG A 173 4.13 -15.37 8.36
C ARG A 173 4.83 -14.79 9.57
N ARG A 174 4.91 -15.56 10.65
CA ARG A 174 5.58 -15.14 11.88
C ARG A 174 7.07 -14.90 11.68
N ASP A 175 7.75 -15.74 10.91
CA ASP A 175 9.18 -15.57 10.60
C ASP A 175 9.46 -14.29 9.81
N ALA A 176 8.63 -13.96 8.82
CA ALA A 176 8.73 -12.69 8.09
C ALA A 176 8.45 -11.48 9.00
N TYR A 177 7.45 -11.58 9.88
CA TYR A 177 7.15 -10.56 10.89
C TYR A 177 8.34 -10.33 11.84
N GLU A 178 8.97 -11.41 12.31
CA GLU A 178 10.16 -11.34 13.15
C GLU A 178 11.37 -10.79 12.40
N GLN A 179 11.58 -11.22 11.14
CA GLN A 179 12.65 -10.73 10.27
C GLN A 179 12.62 -9.20 10.09
N VAL A 180 11.42 -8.64 9.90
CA VAL A 180 11.28 -7.18 9.74
C VAL A 180 11.21 -6.43 11.07
N GLY A 181 11.29 -7.11 12.20
CA GLY A 181 11.32 -6.51 13.54
C GLY A 181 9.95 -6.26 14.17
N GLY A 182 8.85 -6.75 13.57
CA GLY A 182 7.49 -6.63 14.11
C GLY A 182 6.92 -5.22 14.06
N TYR A 183 5.77 -4.98 14.70
CA TYR A 183 5.15 -3.65 14.76
C TYR A 183 6.07 -2.60 15.41
N ASP A 184 6.07 -1.37 14.89
CA ASP A 184 6.76 -0.25 15.53
C ASP A 184 5.96 0.25 16.75
N GLU A 185 6.59 0.18 17.92
CA GLU A 185 5.96 0.57 19.18
C GLU A 185 5.81 2.10 19.36
N ALA A 186 6.53 2.89 18.54
CA ALA A 186 6.49 4.35 18.61
C ALA A 186 5.33 4.97 17.83
N LEU A 187 4.67 4.21 16.95
CA LEU A 187 3.59 4.72 16.13
C LEU A 187 2.26 4.75 16.88
N GLU A 188 1.59 5.88 16.81
CA GLU A 188 0.24 6.08 17.35
C GLU A 188 -0.85 5.72 16.34
N VAL A 189 -0.55 5.83 15.04
CA VAL A 189 -1.40 5.49 13.90
C VAL A 189 -0.57 4.84 12.79
N LEU A 190 -1.21 4.15 11.84
CA LEU A 190 -0.58 3.54 10.66
C LEU A 190 0.51 2.50 10.99
N ASP A 191 0.44 1.90 12.17
CA ASP A 191 1.28 0.77 12.56
C ASP A 191 1.15 -0.40 11.57
N ASP A 192 -0.02 -0.59 11.02
CA ASP A 192 -0.34 -1.58 9.99
C ASP A 192 0.27 -1.23 8.62
N GLN A 193 0.14 0.01 8.15
CA GLN A 193 0.75 0.43 6.88
C GLN A 193 2.28 0.32 6.94
N GLU A 194 2.88 0.77 8.03
CA GLU A 194 4.32 0.74 8.22
C GLU A 194 4.85 -0.72 8.23
N LEU A 195 4.17 -1.62 8.94
CA LEU A 195 4.51 -3.05 8.93
C LEU A 195 4.36 -3.64 7.52
N MET A 196 3.26 -3.36 6.81
CA MET A 196 3.04 -3.83 5.44
C MET A 196 4.13 -3.35 4.49
N ILE A 197 4.59 -2.10 4.61
CA ILE A 197 5.72 -1.57 3.82
C ILE A 197 6.98 -2.41 4.03
N ARG A 198 7.32 -2.75 5.28
CA ARG A 198 8.49 -3.59 5.56
C ARG A 198 8.32 -5.02 5.09
N LEU A 199 7.15 -5.62 5.29
CA LEU A 199 6.85 -6.98 4.80
C LEU A 199 6.88 -7.06 3.28
N PHE A 200 6.33 -6.05 2.57
CA PHE A 200 6.32 -6.04 1.10
C PHE A 200 7.73 -5.96 0.48
N ARG A 201 8.71 -5.47 1.21
CA ARG A 201 10.12 -5.46 0.77
C ARG A 201 10.77 -6.84 0.81
N VAL A 202 10.32 -7.73 1.69
CA VAL A 202 10.96 -9.03 1.94
C VAL A 202 10.21 -10.22 1.33
N GLY A 203 8.96 -10.04 0.86
CA GLY A 203 8.20 -11.12 0.23
C GLY A 203 6.94 -10.63 -0.49
N ASP A 204 6.29 -11.55 -1.19
CA ASP A 204 5.08 -11.25 -1.92
C ASP A 204 3.84 -11.25 -1.01
N PHE A 205 2.87 -10.43 -1.40
CA PHE A 205 1.52 -10.44 -0.83
C PHE A 205 0.57 -11.16 -1.77
N HIS A 206 -0.41 -11.86 -1.22
CA HIS A 206 -1.42 -12.57 -2.00
C HIS A 206 -2.83 -12.21 -1.56
N ARG A 207 -3.67 -11.81 -2.53
CA ARG A 207 -5.09 -11.55 -2.30
C ARG A 207 -5.92 -12.82 -2.49
N ILE A 208 -6.74 -13.15 -1.50
CA ILE A 208 -7.81 -14.12 -1.63
C ILE A 208 -9.06 -13.37 -2.15
N PRO A 209 -9.58 -13.69 -3.36
CA PRO A 209 -10.72 -12.99 -3.94
C PRO A 209 -12.06 -13.48 -3.35
N GLU A 210 -12.12 -13.61 -2.02
CA GLU A 210 -13.27 -14.01 -1.24
C GLU A 210 -13.48 -13.03 -0.08
N CYS A 211 -14.72 -12.78 0.32
CA CYS A 211 -15.04 -11.91 1.44
C CYS A 211 -14.90 -12.71 2.75
N LEU A 212 -13.74 -12.56 3.41
CA LEU A 212 -13.40 -13.33 4.60
C LEU A 212 -13.44 -12.50 5.90
N TYR A 213 -13.64 -11.20 5.81
CA TYR A 213 -13.62 -10.28 6.94
C TYR A 213 -14.83 -9.35 6.94
N LEU A 214 -15.44 -9.18 8.10
CA LEU A 214 -16.59 -8.31 8.32
C LEU A 214 -16.19 -7.19 9.27
N GLN A 215 -15.92 -6.01 8.73
CA GLN A 215 -15.51 -4.81 9.45
C GLN A 215 -16.74 -4.11 10.04
N ARG A 216 -16.77 -3.92 11.35
CA ARG A 216 -17.87 -3.21 12.02
C ARG A 216 -17.66 -1.70 11.94
N VAL A 217 -18.71 -1.01 11.51
CA VAL A 217 -18.75 0.46 11.46
C VAL A 217 -19.61 0.99 12.60
N HIS A 218 -19.02 1.79 13.47
CA HIS A 218 -19.70 2.46 14.57
C HIS A 218 -19.01 3.80 14.90
N GLY A 219 -19.68 4.66 15.67
CA GLY A 219 -19.24 6.03 15.92
C GLY A 219 -17.90 6.20 16.66
N ALA A 220 -17.26 5.11 17.10
CA ALA A 220 -15.98 5.14 17.80
C ALA A 220 -14.82 4.54 16.97
N ASN A 221 -15.02 4.29 15.67
CA ASN A 221 -13.91 3.89 14.79
C ASN A 221 -12.86 5.01 14.68
N THR A 222 -11.59 4.65 14.77
CA THR A 222 -10.46 5.59 14.86
C THR A 222 -10.42 6.60 13.70
N GLN A 223 -10.73 6.18 12.49
CA GLN A 223 -10.73 7.03 11.30
C GLN A 223 -11.89 8.06 11.27
N LEU A 224 -12.88 7.96 12.13
CA LEU A 224 -13.98 8.92 12.21
C LEU A 224 -13.66 10.14 13.10
N ASP A 225 -12.62 10.09 13.92
CA ASP A 225 -12.13 11.28 14.63
C ASP A 225 -11.39 12.21 13.66
N PRO A 226 -11.85 13.47 13.45
CA PRO A 226 -11.28 14.35 12.43
C PRO A 226 -9.79 14.66 12.62
N ALA A 227 -9.32 14.78 13.87
CA ALA A 227 -7.91 15.08 14.13
C ALA A 227 -7.03 13.87 13.82
N THR A 228 -7.44 12.68 14.25
CA THR A 228 -6.76 11.42 13.95
C THR A 228 -6.76 11.15 12.45
N ASN A 229 -7.89 11.38 11.76
CA ASN A 229 -7.97 11.21 10.30
C ASN A 229 -6.99 12.16 9.59
N ALA A 230 -6.96 13.45 9.95
CA ALA A 230 -6.02 14.40 9.35
C ALA A 230 -4.56 13.96 9.54
N HIS A 231 -4.22 13.41 10.70
CA HIS A 231 -2.89 12.87 10.98
C HIS A 231 -2.60 11.62 10.12
N ILE A 232 -3.56 10.69 9.98
CA ILE A 232 -3.46 9.53 9.08
C ILE A 232 -3.20 9.98 7.64
N GLN A 233 -3.95 10.98 7.14
CA GLN A 233 -3.79 11.52 5.79
C GLN A 233 -2.37 12.06 5.56
N GLN A 234 -1.86 12.83 6.50
CA GLN A 234 -0.51 13.40 6.41
C GLN A 234 0.58 12.32 6.46
N GLN A 235 0.48 11.39 7.40
CA GLN A 235 1.49 10.36 7.60
C GLN A 235 1.54 9.34 6.46
N THR A 236 0.39 8.96 5.88
CA THR A 236 0.40 8.03 4.73
C THR A 236 1.13 8.62 3.53
N VAL A 237 1.01 9.94 3.28
CA VAL A 237 1.76 10.63 2.23
C VAL A 237 3.26 10.66 2.56
N ALA A 238 3.63 10.89 3.81
CA ALA A 238 5.03 10.86 4.24
C ALA A 238 5.66 9.47 4.06
N PHE A 239 4.93 8.40 4.42
CA PHE A 239 5.37 7.01 4.18
C PHE A 239 5.52 6.70 2.69
N TYR A 240 4.57 7.14 1.85
CA TYR A 240 4.71 7.03 0.41
C TYR A 240 6.03 7.64 -0.07
N GLN A 241 6.28 8.90 0.27
CA GLN A 241 7.48 9.63 -0.17
C GLN A 241 8.78 8.99 0.30
N GLN A 242 8.78 8.42 1.50
CA GLN A 242 9.95 7.78 2.07
C GLN A 242 10.24 6.39 1.46
N HIS A 243 9.21 5.64 1.06
CA HIS A 243 9.37 4.21 0.81
C HIS A 243 9.02 3.75 -0.61
N VAL A 244 8.29 4.54 -1.43
CA VAL A 244 7.77 4.09 -2.73
C VAL A 244 8.87 3.58 -3.68
N GLU A 245 10.02 4.25 -3.72
CA GLU A 245 11.13 3.82 -4.58
C GLU A 245 11.66 2.45 -4.15
N GLN A 246 11.90 2.24 -2.85
CA GLN A 246 12.38 0.97 -2.32
C GLN A 246 11.36 -0.17 -2.50
N LEU A 247 10.07 0.13 -2.35
CA LEU A 247 9.00 -0.84 -2.62
C LEU A 247 8.96 -1.24 -4.09
N ALA A 248 9.11 -0.26 -4.99
CA ALA A 248 9.12 -0.48 -6.42
C ALA A 248 10.32 -1.32 -6.86
N ASP A 249 11.52 -1.02 -6.36
CA ASP A 249 12.75 -1.78 -6.62
C ASP A 249 12.60 -3.24 -6.14
N ALA A 250 12.16 -3.44 -4.91
CA ALA A 250 11.95 -4.77 -4.34
C ALA A 250 10.89 -5.58 -5.12
N TRP A 251 9.80 -4.92 -5.51
CA TRP A 251 8.74 -5.53 -6.34
C TRP A 251 9.25 -5.91 -7.72
N ALA A 252 10.02 -5.03 -8.39
CA ALA A 252 10.62 -5.30 -9.68
C ALA A 252 11.58 -6.50 -9.60
N ALA A 253 12.47 -6.52 -8.61
CA ALA A 253 13.44 -7.60 -8.42
C ALA A 253 12.76 -8.97 -8.25
N ARG A 254 11.71 -9.08 -7.43
CA ARG A 254 10.97 -10.34 -7.24
C ARG A 254 10.27 -10.84 -8.49
N ARG A 255 9.93 -9.94 -9.43
CA ARG A 255 9.28 -10.28 -10.72
C ARG A 255 10.26 -10.45 -11.88
N GLY A 256 11.57 -10.38 -11.61
CA GLY A 256 12.59 -10.42 -12.66
C GLY A 256 12.54 -9.23 -13.62
N LEU A 257 11.91 -8.11 -13.17
CA LEU A 257 11.84 -6.87 -13.93
C LEU A 257 13.06 -5.99 -13.61
N ARG A 258 13.42 -5.13 -14.57
CA ARG A 258 14.55 -4.21 -14.40
C ARG A 258 14.15 -2.99 -13.57
N SER A 259 15.10 -2.46 -12.80
CA SER A 259 15.08 -1.10 -12.25
C SER A 259 16.17 -0.29 -12.95
N VAL A 260 15.78 0.79 -13.65
CA VAL A 260 16.68 1.53 -14.55
C VAL A 260 16.69 3.00 -14.18
N THR A 261 17.88 3.56 -13.96
CA THR A 261 18.11 5.00 -13.85
C THR A 261 18.46 5.57 -15.21
N LEU A 262 17.70 6.55 -15.66
CA LEU A 262 17.91 7.25 -16.92
C LEU A 262 18.72 8.54 -16.69
N GLN A 263 19.78 8.74 -17.46
CA GLN A 263 20.60 9.95 -17.45
C GLN A 263 20.98 10.37 -18.88
N THR A 264 21.44 11.62 -19.04
CA THR A 264 22.11 12.10 -20.24
C THR A 264 23.57 12.41 -19.93
N ASP A 265 24.42 12.45 -20.96
CA ASP A 265 25.81 12.85 -20.79
C ASP A 265 25.92 14.23 -20.10
N GLY A 266 26.89 14.37 -19.19
CA GLY A 266 27.14 15.61 -18.46
C GLY A 266 26.21 15.89 -17.28
N MET A 267 25.27 14.97 -16.96
CA MET A 267 24.53 15.08 -15.69
C MET A 267 25.45 14.77 -14.51
N PRO A 268 25.34 15.53 -13.39
CA PRO A 268 26.03 15.15 -12.16
C PRO A 268 25.43 13.84 -11.67
N GLY A 269 26.12 12.72 -11.96
CA GLY A 269 25.64 11.41 -11.59
C GLY A 269 26.08 11.02 -10.20
N ALA A 270 25.14 10.77 -9.29
CA ALA A 270 25.38 9.74 -8.30
C ALA A 270 25.12 8.39 -9.01
N PRO A 271 26.05 7.42 -8.98
CA PRO A 271 25.74 6.08 -9.44
C PRO A 271 24.51 5.58 -8.70
N ALA A 272 23.56 4.96 -9.40
CA ALA A 272 22.48 4.27 -8.75
C ALA A 272 23.10 3.26 -7.76
N ALA A 273 22.78 3.38 -6.48
CA ALA A 273 23.32 2.47 -5.46
C ALA A 273 22.93 1.02 -5.77
N ASP A 274 21.76 0.83 -6.39
CA ASP A 274 21.23 -0.44 -6.85
C ASP A 274 20.44 -0.20 -8.15
N GLY A 275 20.80 -0.88 -9.24
CA GLY A 275 20.07 -0.82 -10.51
C GLY A 275 20.96 -0.55 -11.73
N GLU A 276 20.34 -0.64 -12.90
CA GLU A 276 20.98 -0.39 -14.20
C GLU A 276 21.00 1.11 -14.52
N LEU A 277 22.12 1.64 -14.97
CA LEU A 277 22.23 3.01 -15.49
C LEU A 277 22.19 2.98 -17.02
N LEU A 278 21.26 3.74 -17.62
CA LEU A 278 21.19 3.97 -19.04
C LEU A 278 21.49 5.43 -19.38
N LEU A 279 22.52 5.64 -20.19
CA LEU A 279 22.79 6.96 -20.78
C LEU A 279 21.94 7.12 -22.04
N LEU A 280 21.10 8.14 -22.05
CA LEU A 280 20.09 8.41 -23.07
C LEU A 280 20.57 9.50 -24.04
N ASP A 281 20.34 9.31 -25.34
CA ASP A 281 20.44 10.40 -26.30
C ASP A 281 19.21 11.32 -26.16
N PRO A 282 19.38 12.59 -25.71
CA PRO A 282 18.26 13.49 -25.45
C PRO A 282 17.51 13.90 -26.71
N THR A 283 18.12 13.70 -27.91
CA THR A 283 17.48 14.01 -29.22
C THR A 283 16.72 12.82 -29.79
N ARG A 284 17.06 11.60 -29.34
CA ARG A 284 16.43 10.34 -29.74
C ARG A 284 16.31 9.39 -28.55
N PRO A 285 15.40 9.65 -27.61
CA PRO A 285 15.33 8.95 -26.32
C PRO A 285 14.63 7.57 -26.46
N VAL A 286 15.22 6.65 -27.22
CA VAL A 286 14.73 5.28 -27.39
C VAL A 286 15.34 4.39 -26.32
N LEU A 287 14.51 3.58 -25.65
CA LEU A 287 14.94 2.68 -24.60
C LEU A 287 15.19 1.27 -25.15
N PRO A 288 16.40 0.68 -24.97
CA PRO A 288 16.79 -0.61 -25.55
C PRO A 288 16.24 -1.81 -24.76
N TYR A 289 14.98 -1.71 -24.32
CA TYR A 289 14.29 -2.74 -23.55
C TYR A 289 13.05 -3.24 -24.27
N GLU A 290 12.68 -4.48 -24.00
CA GLU A 290 11.44 -5.08 -24.48
C GLU A 290 10.21 -4.45 -23.80
N ASP A 291 9.05 -4.55 -24.42
CA ASP A 291 7.78 -4.07 -23.89
C ASP A 291 7.46 -4.76 -22.56
N GLY A 292 7.16 -3.96 -21.54
CA GLY A 292 6.77 -4.46 -20.24
C GLY A 292 7.88 -5.17 -19.45
N SER A 293 9.16 -4.99 -19.79
CA SER A 293 10.29 -5.65 -19.14
C SER A 293 10.92 -4.84 -17.98
N VAL A 294 10.47 -3.62 -17.77
CA VAL A 294 10.98 -2.70 -16.74
C VAL A 294 9.94 -2.48 -15.66
N GLY A 295 10.30 -2.66 -14.40
CA GLY A 295 9.44 -2.39 -13.25
C GLY A 295 9.51 -0.95 -12.77
N VAL A 296 10.69 -0.33 -12.85
CA VAL A 296 10.93 1.03 -12.37
C VAL A 296 11.84 1.79 -13.33
N LEU A 297 11.41 2.98 -13.72
CA LEU A 297 12.24 3.97 -14.40
C LEU A 297 12.44 5.18 -13.46
N LYS A 298 13.71 5.54 -13.23
CA LYS A 298 14.12 6.68 -12.42
C LYS A 298 14.66 7.77 -13.33
N ALA A 299 13.89 8.83 -13.55
CA ALA A 299 14.19 9.95 -14.46
C ALA A 299 14.36 11.27 -13.67
N ARG A 300 15.25 11.24 -12.66
CA ARG A 300 15.54 12.42 -11.86
C ARG A 300 16.51 13.35 -12.60
N GLU A 301 16.22 14.65 -12.66
CA GLU A 301 16.99 15.67 -13.37
C GLU A 301 17.16 15.40 -14.89
N LEU A 302 16.30 14.56 -15.48
CA LEU A 302 16.38 14.14 -16.87
C LEU A 302 15.44 14.93 -17.79
N LEU A 303 14.16 15.06 -17.40
CA LEU A 303 13.09 15.49 -18.31
C LEU A 303 13.37 16.85 -18.95
N GLN A 304 13.96 17.80 -18.20
CA GLN A 304 14.26 19.14 -18.67
C GLN A 304 15.37 19.16 -19.74
N ARG A 305 16.13 18.07 -19.92
CA ARG A 305 17.24 17.96 -20.87
C ARG A 305 16.88 17.26 -22.16
N VAL A 306 15.69 16.61 -22.22
CA VAL A 306 15.27 15.81 -23.38
C VAL A 306 14.50 16.68 -24.37
N VAL A 307 14.97 16.67 -25.63
CA VAL A 307 14.37 17.44 -26.74
C VAL A 307 13.08 16.74 -27.22
N ASP A 308 13.14 15.44 -27.51
CA ASP A 308 11.99 14.66 -27.97
C ASP A 308 11.23 14.04 -26.80
N ARG A 309 10.42 14.84 -26.16
CA ARG A 309 9.60 14.45 -24.99
C ARG A 309 8.53 13.43 -25.33
N THR A 310 7.95 13.52 -26.51
CA THR A 310 6.90 12.60 -26.96
C THR A 310 7.44 11.19 -27.08
N THR A 311 8.58 11.00 -27.73
CA THR A 311 9.25 9.70 -27.81
C THR A 311 9.65 9.22 -26.42
N LEU A 312 10.18 10.08 -25.54
CA LEU A 312 10.55 9.67 -24.17
C LEU A 312 9.37 9.09 -23.42
N PHE A 313 8.23 9.80 -23.35
CA PHE A 313 7.06 9.30 -22.60
C PHE A 313 6.48 8.03 -23.24
N ASN A 314 6.44 7.93 -24.57
CA ASN A 314 6.00 6.73 -25.27
C ASN A 314 6.90 5.52 -24.95
N GLU A 315 8.21 5.70 -24.96
CA GLU A 315 9.18 4.66 -24.63
C GLU A 315 9.12 4.26 -23.16
N CYS A 316 9.05 5.23 -22.24
CA CYS A 316 8.83 4.93 -20.83
C CYS A 316 7.55 4.11 -20.63
N HIS A 317 6.45 4.49 -21.27
CA HIS A 317 5.21 3.73 -21.20
C HIS A 317 5.36 2.34 -21.81
N ARG A 318 6.03 2.20 -22.98
CA ARG A 318 6.21 0.94 -23.68
C ARG A 318 6.94 -0.09 -22.83
N VAL A 319 8.08 0.31 -22.24
CA VAL A 319 8.96 -0.63 -21.51
C VAL A 319 8.50 -0.96 -20.11
N LEU A 320 7.71 -0.07 -19.46
CA LEU A 320 7.19 -0.35 -18.13
C LEU A 320 6.19 -1.49 -18.13
N ALA A 321 6.32 -2.38 -17.14
CA ALA A 321 5.35 -3.44 -16.88
C ALA A 321 4.03 -2.86 -16.30
N PRO A 322 2.91 -3.60 -16.37
CA PRO A 322 1.70 -3.23 -15.62
C PRO A 322 2.00 -3.06 -14.12
N GLY A 323 1.61 -1.93 -13.53
CA GLY A 323 1.94 -1.58 -12.13
C GLY A 323 3.34 -1.01 -11.92
N GLY A 324 4.15 -0.91 -12.98
CA GLY A 324 5.48 -0.29 -12.94
C GLY A 324 5.43 1.23 -12.84
N LEU A 325 6.49 1.83 -12.31
CA LEU A 325 6.58 3.23 -11.94
C LEU A 325 7.61 3.99 -12.79
N LEU A 326 7.21 5.18 -13.27
CA LEU A 326 8.10 6.23 -13.73
C LEU A 326 8.25 7.27 -12.61
N LEU A 327 9.42 7.36 -12.00
CA LEU A 327 9.76 8.29 -10.92
C LEU A 327 10.51 9.48 -11.50
N THR A 328 9.93 10.67 -11.43
CA THR A 328 10.52 11.88 -12.01
C THR A 328 10.78 12.96 -10.96
N LEU A 329 11.79 13.77 -11.19
CA LEU A 329 12.09 14.98 -10.43
C LEU A 329 12.77 15.98 -11.37
N THR A 330 12.21 17.18 -11.50
CA THR A 330 12.75 18.22 -12.40
C THR A 330 12.48 19.62 -11.84
N PRO A 331 13.34 20.63 -12.09
CA PRO A 331 13.07 22.01 -11.68
C PRO A 331 11.72 22.50 -12.20
N SER A 332 10.90 23.08 -11.30
CA SER A 332 9.57 23.58 -11.63
C SER A 332 9.62 24.97 -12.28
N THR A 333 8.73 25.20 -13.27
CA THR A 333 8.50 26.55 -13.84
C THR A 333 7.90 27.54 -12.85
N ASP A 334 7.47 27.08 -11.67
CA ASP A 334 7.01 27.96 -10.57
C ASP A 334 8.15 28.73 -9.92
N GLY A 335 9.39 28.46 -10.35
CA GLY A 335 10.59 29.17 -9.91
C GLY A 335 11.63 29.31 -11.02
N ARG A 336 12.65 30.11 -10.72
CA ARG A 336 13.72 30.43 -11.67
C ARG A 336 14.62 29.24 -12.07
N GLY A 337 14.66 28.19 -11.25
CA GLY A 337 15.52 27.02 -11.47
C GLY A 337 15.30 26.33 -12.81
N ALA A 338 14.06 26.33 -13.31
CA ALA A 338 13.76 25.75 -14.62
C ALA A 338 14.49 26.47 -15.77
N PHE A 339 14.77 27.78 -15.63
CA PHE A 339 15.23 28.65 -16.72
C PHE A 339 16.69 29.06 -16.61
N GLN A 340 17.38 28.74 -15.50
CA GLN A 340 18.72 29.26 -15.24
C GLN A 340 19.85 28.41 -15.85
N ASP A 341 19.62 27.12 -16.10
CA ASP A 341 20.60 26.23 -16.73
C ASP A 341 20.43 26.26 -18.24
N PRO A 342 21.46 26.66 -19.01
CA PRO A 342 21.37 26.72 -20.49
C PRO A 342 21.22 25.36 -21.17
N SER A 343 21.43 24.26 -20.47
CA SER A 343 21.20 22.90 -20.97
C SER A 343 19.73 22.46 -20.86
N HIS A 344 18.88 23.23 -20.21
CA HIS A 344 17.44 22.96 -20.13
C HIS A 344 16.74 23.34 -21.44
N VAL A 345 16.12 22.37 -22.08
CA VAL A 345 15.40 22.51 -23.37
C VAL A 345 13.90 22.27 -23.21
N ALA A 346 13.47 21.79 -22.04
CA ALA A 346 12.08 21.51 -21.71
C ALA A 346 11.75 21.99 -20.30
N PHE A 347 10.52 22.44 -20.07
CA PHE A 347 10.08 23.13 -18.86
C PHE A 347 8.84 22.46 -18.31
N TYR A 348 8.80 22.21 -17.00
CA TYR A 348 7.76 21.43 -16.36
C TYR A 348 7.19 22.11 -15.11
N ASN A 349 5.92 21.88 -14.87
CA ASN A 349 5.23 22.03 -13.59
C ASN A 349 4.23 20.88 -13.44
N GLU A 350 3.42 20.84 -12.40
CA GLU A 350 2.44 19.77 -12.19
C GLU A 350 1.51 19.57 -13.37
N ASN A 351 1.04 20.66 -14.00
CA ASN A 351 0.11 20.62 -15.13
C ASN A 351 0.73 20.04 -16.41
N SER A 352 2.07 20.06 -16.51
CA SER A 352 2.76 19.48 -17.67
C SER A 352 2.52 17.97 -17.81
N PHE A 353 2.22 17.28 -16.70
CA PHE A 353 1.93 15.85 -16.70
C PHE A 353 0.48 15.50 -17.05
N TRP A 354 -0.44 16.48 -17.12
CA TRP A 354 -1.83 16.23 -17.52
C TRP A 354 -1.94 15.64 -18.92
N TYR A 355 -1.04 16.01 -19.83
CA TYR A 355 -1.05 15.51 -21.21
C TYR A 355 -0.77 14.00 -21.33
N VAL A 356 -0.14 13.42 -20.34
CA VAL A 356 0.11 11.95 -20.25
C VAL A 356 -0.78 11.26 -19.23
N THR A 357 -1.62 12.01 -18.47
CA THR A 357 -2.46 11.43 -17.40
C THR A 357 -3.95 11.66 -17.58
N GLN A 358 -4.38 12.41 -18.63
CA GLN A 358 -5.80 12.72 -18.86
C GLN A 358 -6.20 12.47 -20.31
N ALA A 359 -7.24 11.67 -20.52
CA ALA A 359 -7.72 11.25 -21.83
C ALA A 359 -8.15 12.39 -22.75
N ASN A 360 -8.63 13.50 -22.19
CA ASN A 360 -9.07 14.66 -22.96
C ASN A 360 -7.92 15.55 -23.44
N LEU A 361 -6.73 15.46 -22.86
CA LEU A 361 -5.57 16.29 -23.21
C LEU A 361 -4.53 15.54 -24.06
N GLY A 362 -4.30 14.25 -23.80
CA GLY A 362 -3.34 13.45 -24.54
C GLY A 362 -3.45 13.57 -26.07
N PRO A 363 -4.66 13.46 -26.67
CA PRO A 363 -4.83 13.54 -28.13
C PRO A 363 -4.44 14.89 -28.76
N SER A 364 -4.29 15.96 -27.96
CA SER A 364 -3.86 17.27 -28.46
C SER A 364 -2.34 17.32 -28.78
N VAL A 365 -1.56 16.31 -28.35
CA VAL A 365 -0.12 16.22 -28.62
C VAL A 365 0.12 15.20 -29.72
N PRO A 366 0.55 15.64 -30.92
CA PRO A 366 0.78 14.73 -32.04
C PRO A 366 1.80 13.64 -31.71
N GLY A 367 1.45 12.37 -31.99
CA GLY A 367 2.30 11.22 -31.79
C GLY A 367 2.42 10.71 -30.34
N LEU A 368 1.77 11.36 -29.37
CA LEU A 368 1.73 10.89 -27.99
C LEU A 368 0.75 9.72 -27.84
N CYS A 369 1.27 8.56 -27.45
CA CYS A 369 0.48 7.34 -27.18
C CYS A 369 0.58 6.89 -25.73
N ALA A 370 1.49 7.47 -24.95
CA ALA A 370 1.71 7.13 -23.56
C ALA A 370 0.49 7.46 -22.71
N ARG A 371 0.13 6.54 -21.80
CA ARG A 371 -0.97 6.70 -20.86
C ARG A 371 -0.48 6.37 -19.46
N PHE A 372 -0.56 7.35 -18.59
CA PHE A 372 -0.17 7.18 -17.20
C PHE A 372 -1.31 7.55 -16.26
N GLN A 373 -1.28 6.97 -15.07
CA GLN A 373 -2.05 7.41 -13.93
C GLN A 373 -1.11 8.09 -12.95
N VAL A 374 -1.58 9.15 -12.29
CA VAL A 374 -0.81 9.78 -11.23
C VAL A 374 -0.73 8.84 -10.02
N SER A 375 0.48 8.52 -9.58
CA SER A 375 0.72 7.91 -8.28
C SER A 375 0.92 8.99 -7.23
N HIS A 376 1.77 10.00 -7.53
CA HIS A 376 2.00 11.17 -6.69
C HIS A 376 2.52 12.33 -7.53
N VAL A 377 2.02 13.53 -7.29
CA VAL A 377 2.54 14.76 -7.90
C VAL A 377 2.58 15.85 -6.84
N ARG A 378 3.69 16.55 -6.77
CA ARG A 378 3.85 17.72 -5.90
C ARG A 378 4.94 18.67 -6.39
N THR A 379 4.79 19.94 -6.02
CA THR A 379 5.85 20.94 -6.12
C THR A 379 6.41 21.24 -4.73
N PHE A 380 7.73 21.18 -4.57
CA PHE A 380 8.41 21.36 -3.28
C PHE A 380 9.86 21.80 -3.44
N HIS A 381 10.49 22.18 -2.35
CA HIS A 381 11.91 22.50 -2.32
C HIS A 381 12.70 21.28 -1.79
N PRO A 382 13.57 20.63 -2.61
CA PRO A 382 14.26 19.39 -2.21
C PRO A 382 15.19 19.52 -1.00
N THR A 383 15.74 20.71 -0.78
CA THR A 383 16.60 20.99 0.37
C THR A 383 16.33 22.40 0.92
N PRO A 384 16.74 22.70 2.16
CA PRO A 384 16.66 24.06 2.72
C PRO A 384 17.36 25.11 1.86
N TRP A 385 18.44 24.75 1.15
CA TRP A 385 19.10 25.66 0.21
C TRP A 385 18.18 26.02 -0.96
N HIS A 386 17.49 25.05 -1.57
CA HIS A 386 16.53 25.30 -2.64
C HIS A 386 15.39 26.21 -2.19
N GLU A 387 14.91 26.03 -0.95
CA GLU A 387 13.90 26.92 -0.36
C GLU A 387 14.43 28.34 -0.19
N GLN A 388 15.63 28.49 0.36
CA GLN A 388 16.27 29.81 0.56
C GLN A 388 16.44 30.58 -0.75
N VAL A 389 16.80 29.89 -1.85
CA VAL A 389 17.02 30.50 -3.16
C VAL A 389 15.77 30.49 -4.06
N GLN A 390 14.64 30.00 -3.57
CA GLN A 390 13.35 29.90 -4.27
C GLN A 390 13.46 29.13 -5.61
N ILE A 391 14.01 27.92 -5.53
CA ILE A 391 14.12 26.98 -6.64
C ILE A 391 13.28 25.74 -6.32
N PRO A 392 11.96 25.76 -6.60
CA PRO A 392 11.12 24.59 -6.44
C PRO A 392 11.37 23.55 -7.52
N TYR A 393 11.06 22.30 -7.18
CA TYR A 393 11.04 21.15 -8.07
C TYR A 393 9.64 20.57 -8.16
N VAL A 394 9.32 20.00 -9.30
CA VAL A 394 8.15 19.14 -9.45
C VAL A 394 8.59 17.68 -9.45
N GLU A 395 8.00 16.92 -8.55
CA GLU A 395 8.08 15.46 -8.49
C GLU A 395 6.78 14.92 -9.07
N ALA A 396 6.88 14.05 -10.08
CA ALA A 396 5.74 13.33 -10.63
C ALA A 396 6.08 11.84 -10.73
N ASN A 397 5.42 11.04 -9.91
CA ASN A 397 5.51 9.60 -9.92
C ASN A 397 4.28 9.06 -10.65
N LEU A 398 4.49 8.33 -11.73
CA LEU A 398 3.47 7.94 -12.69
C LEU A 398 3.42 6.43 -12.86
N LEU A 399 2.21 5.88 -12.99
CA LEU A 399 1.97 4.45 -13.26
C LEU A 399 1.59 4.28 -14.73
N ALA A 400 2.23 3.36 -15.43
CA ALA A 400 1.86 3.04 -16.80
C ALA A 400 0.48 2.36 -16.82
N VAL A 401 -0.49 2.99 -17.53
CA VAL A 401 -1.84 2.45 -17.73
C VAL A 401 -1.79 1.37 -18.80
N LYS A 402 -1.88 0.12 -18.38
CA LYS A 402 -1.85 -1.10 -19.22
C LYS A 402 -2.84 -2.12 -18.66
N ASP A 403 -3.09 -3.17 -19.44
CA ASP A 403 -3.80 -4.34 -18.92
C ASP A 403 -3.00 -4.96 -17.78
N GLY A 404 -3.61 -5.10 -16.62
CA GLY A 404 -2.94 -5.58 -15.42
C GLY A 404 -3.67 -5.25 -14.13
N PRO A 405 -3.00 -5.36 -12.98
CA PRO A 405 -3.59 -5.10 -11.68
C PRO A 405 -4.17 -3.69 -11.57
N ARG A 406 -5.36 -3.58 -11.00
CA ARG A 406 -6.01 -2.29 -10.76
C ARG A 406 -5.26 -1.50 -9.69
N GLN A 407 -4.97 -0.24 -10.00
CA GLN A 407 -4.36 0.69 -9.07
C GLN A 407 -5.43 1.51 -8.35
N GLY A 408 -5.18 1.84 -7.08
CA GLY A 408 -5.96 2.84 -6.37
C GLY A 408 -5.71 4.25 -6.94
N GLY A 409 -6.69 5.14 -6.76
CA GLY A 409 -6.65 6.50 -7.28
C GLY A 409 -7.49 6.71 -8.54
N PRO A 410 -7.68 7.96 -8.95
CA PRO A 410 -8.50 8.30 -10.10
C PRO A 410 -7.80 7.87 -11.41
N LEU A 411 -8.52 7.12 -12.23
CA LEU A 411 -8.13 6.81 -13.60
C LEU A 411 -8.84 7.78 -14.55
N LEU A 412 -8.07 8.64 -15.20
CA LEU A 412 -8.59 9.71 -16.07
C LEU A 412 -8.51 9.36 -17.57
N TRP A 413 -8.43 8.10 -17.91
CA TRP A 413 -8.41 7.55 -19.27
C TRP A 413 -9.71 6.84 -19.65
#